data_ae0a41bc6e31b7db6a866419443988d9
#
_entry.id   ae0a41bc6e31b7db6a866419443988d9
#
_cell.length_a   1.000
_cell.length_b   1.000
_cell.length_c   1.000
_cell.angle_alpha   90.00
_cell.angle_beta   90.00
_cell.angle_gamma   90.00
#
_symmetry.space_group_name_H-M   'P 1'
#
loop_
_entity.id
_entity.type
_entity.pdbx_description
1 polymer ?
#
loop_
_entity_poly.entity_id
_entity_poly.type
_entity_poly.pdbx_seq_one_letter_code
_entity_poly.pdbx_strand_id
1 'polypeptide(L)'
;MIFAACQLREKYQEMQTHLYTTFVDLTKVFDMVNRDGLCNFMQKFGCSEWFANRVSQRHDVMTARVTDNGTASEAFTVTNGVKQGCILAPALFSLMFSAMPMDAYRDEQTGIRIAYRTDGHLLNSRRMQAPTRVSTTTVHDLLFADDCALNTVTEEDMQRSMNLFAAGCANFVLTISTAKTVVMHQPPPIVKYNVTRKNVNVTPLKNAETFAYLGSTLSGNTRINDEDAKRISKASQALGRL
;
A
#
# COMPACT_ATOMS: atom_id res chain seq x y z
N MET A 1 -9.24 -4.46 0.85
CA MET A 1 -8.07 -3.99 1.63
C MET A 1 -8.36 -3.89 3.11
N ILE A 2 -9.27 -3.02 3.61
CA ILE A 2 -9.57 -2.88 5.05
C ILE A 2 -9.92 -4.21 5.70
N PHE A 3 -10.81 -5.00 5.07
CA PHE A 3 -11.14 -6.34 5.54
C PHE A 3 -9.90 -7.24 5.68
N ALA A 4 -9.02 -7.25 4.67
CA ALA A 4 -7.77 -8.03 4.73
C ALA A 4 -6.85 -7.55 5.86
N ALA A 5 -6.71 -6.24 6.06
CA ALA A 5 -5.92 -5.67 7.15
C ALA A 5 -6.52 -6.04 8.54
N CYS A 6 -7.85 -6.00 8.69
CA CYS A 6 -8.52 -6.43 9.92
C CYS A 6 -8.33 -7.91 10.19
N GLN A 7 -8.54 -8.77 9.17
CA GLN A 7 -8.34 -10.23 9.29
C GLN A 7 -6.88 -10.57 9.65
N LEU A 8 -5.92 -9.88 9.04
CA LEU A 8 -4.52 -10.05 9.35
C LEU A 8 -4.24 -9.73 10.83
N ARG A 9 -4.76 -8.61 11.31
CA ARG A 9 -4.61 -8.18 12.72
C ARG A 9 -5.25 -9.16 13.69
N GLU A 10 -6.49 -9.60 13.45
CA GLU A 10 -7.18 -10.61 14.28
C GLU A 10 -6.37 -11.90 14.33
N LYS A 11 -5.86 -12.37 13.18
CA LYS A 11 -5.05 -13.57 13.09
C LYS A 11 -3.78 -13.49 13.93
N TYR A 12 -3.09 -12.34 13.88
CA TYR A 12 -1.87 -12.15 14.65
C TYR A 12 -2.12 -12.04 16.16
N GLN A 13 -3.27 -11.51 16.57
CA GLN A 13 -3.69 -11.54 17.96
C GLN A 13 -3.97 -12.97 18.45
N GLU A 14 -4.69 -13.78 17.65
CA GLU A 14 -4.92 -15.19 17.96
C GLU A 14 -3.62 -15.98 18.09
N MET A 15 -2.64 -15.69 17.24
CA MET A 15 -1.31 -16.33 17.24
C MET A 15 -0.39 -15.79 18.34
N GLN A 16 -0.80 -14.75 19.06
CA GLN A 16 0.00 -14.04 20.09
C GLN A 16 1.37 -13.58 19.55
N THR A 17 1.40 -13.09 18.33
CA THR A 17 2.61 -12.66 17.62
C THR A 17 2.57 -11.16 17.36
N HIS A 18 3.73 -10.52 17.26
CA HIS A 18 3.84 -9.12 16.87
C HIS A 18 3.42 -8.91 15.41
N LEU A 19 2.72 -7.82 15.15
CA LEU A 19 2.44 -7.33 13.80
C LEU A 19 2.94 -5.89 13.68
N TYR A 20 3.79 -5.65 12.70
CA TYR A 20 4.25 -4.32 12.31
C TYR A 20 3.65 -3.99 10.95
N THR A 21 2.92 -2.89 10.87
CA THR A 21 2.33 -2.39 9.63
C THR A 21 2.82 -0.97 9.38
N THR A 22 3.46 -0.74 8.25
CA THR A 22 3.82 0.63 7.80
C THR A 22 2.86 1.05 6.70
N PHE A 23 2.09 2.09 6.97
CA PHE A 23 1.24 2.75 5.97
C PHE A 23 2.08 3.79 5.24
N VAL A 24 2.38 3.51 3.98
CA VAL A 24 3.24 4.36 3.15
C VAL A 24 2.37 5.29 2.32
N ASP A 25 2.66 6.59 2.41
CA ASP A 25 2.06 7.63 1.56
C ASP A 25 3.09 8.08 0.53
N LEU A 26 2.70 8.15 -0.73
CA LEU A 26 3.55 8.60 -1.83
C LEU A 26 3.17 10.03 -2.25
N THR A 27 4.16 10.87 -2.50
CA THR A 27 3.95 12.27 -2.87
C THR A 27 3.61 12.38 -4.36
N LYS A 28 2.45 12.99 -4.70
CA LYS A 28 2.04 13.32 -6.07
C LYS A 28 2.24 12.18 -7.07
N VAL A 29 1.88 10.99 -6.67
CA VAL A 29 2.24 9.74 -7.32
C VAL A 29 1.84 9.70 -8.82
N PHE A 30 0.65 10.17 -9.17
CA PHE A 30 0.20 10.22 -10.57
C PHE A 30 1.00 11.22 -11.42
N ASP A 31 1.48 12.31 -10.83
CA ASP A 31 2.24 13.34 -11.53
C ASP A 31 3.71 12.93 -11.74
N MET A 32 4.20 12.00 -10.91
CA MET A 32 5.60 11.56 -10.91
C MET A 32 5.87 10.32 -11.78
N VAL A 33 4.83 9.68 -12.33
CA VAL A 33 4.98 8.47 -13.16
C VAL A 33 5.97 8.72 -14.30
N ASN A 34 7.04 7.93 -14.34
CA ASN A 34 7.95 7.89 -15.48
C ASN A 34 7.28 7.12 -16.63
N ARG A 35 6.99 7.81 -17.74
CA ARG A 35 6.25 7.26 -18.90
C ARG A 35 7.01 6.20 -19.64
N ASP A 36 8.34 6.36 -19.79
CA ASP A 36 9.20 5.38 -20.46
C ASP A 36 9.27 4.10 -19.63
N GLY A 37 9.44 4.24 -18.31
CA GLY A 37 9.36 3.14 -17.35
C GLY A 37 8.02 2.42 -17.43
N LEU A 38 6.91 3.16 -17.48
CA LEU A 38 5.56 2.61 -17.60
C LEU A 38 5.42 1.72 -18.85
N CYS A 39 5.88 2.19 -20.02
CA CYS A 39 5.83 1.43 -21.27
C CYS A 39 6.63 0.12 -21.17
N ASN A 40 7.84 0.17 -20.59
CA ASN A 40 8.66 -1.01 -20.36
C ASN A 40 7.96 -2.04 -19.44
N PHE A 41 7.28 -1.57 -18.40
CA PHE A 41 6.51 -2.45 -17.49
C PHE A 41 5.29 -3.05 -18.16
N MET A 42 4.57 -2.27 -18.96
CA MET A 42 3.44 -2.78 -19.74
C MET A 42 3.87 -3.97 -20.61
N GLN A 43 5.01 -3.90 -21.27
CA GLN A 43 5.56 -4.99 -22.06
C GLN A 43 5.93 -6.20 -21.19
N LYS A 44 6.60 -6.00 -20.04
CA LYS A 44 6.94 -7.08 -19.09
C LYS A 44 5.69 -7.83 -18.57
N PHE A 45 4.56 -7.13 -18.41
CA PHE A 45 3.28 -7.73 -18.02
C PHE A 45 2.46 -8.29 -19.19
N GLY A 46 3.05 -8.40 -20.38
CA GLY A 46 2.42 -9.03 -21.54
C GLY A 46 1.44 -8.13 -22.29
N CYS A 47 1.43 -6.83 -22.03
CA CYS A 47 0.70 -5.90 -22.87
C CYS A 47 1.29 -5.91 -24.30
N SER A 48 0.41 -5.94 -25.30
CA SER A 48 0.87 -5.87 -26.69
C SER A 48 1.60 -4.56 -26.97
N GLU A 49 2.62 -4.62 -27.82
CA GLU A 49 3.39 -3.44 -28.23
C GLU A 49 2.48 -2.36 -28.82
N TRP A 50 1.45 -2.78 -29.58
CA TRP A 50 0.46 -1.86 -30.12
C TRP A 50 -0.24 -1.06 -29.02
N PHE A 51 -0.64 -1.72 -27.91
CA PHE A 51 -1.32 -1.05 -26.81
C PHE A 51 -0.36 -0.13 -26.05
N ALA A 52 0.88 -0.57 -25.75
CA ALA A 52 1.90 0.26 -25.13
C ALA A 52 2.19 1.53 -25.95
N ASN A 53 2.35 1.39 -27.27
CA ASN A 53 2.54 2.51 -28.17
C ASN A 53 1.36 3.48 -28.20
N ARG A 54 0.11 2.99 -28.11
CA ARG A 54 -1.07 3.86 -28.02
C ARG A 54 -1.12 4.64 -26.71
N VAL A 55 -0.72 4.01 -25.60
CA VAL A 55 -0.61 4.69 -24.30
C VAL A 55 0.48 5.78 -24.37
N SER A 56 1.65 5.49 -24.94
CA SER A 56 2.72 6.47 -25.14
C SER A 56 2.25 7.66 -25.97
N GLN A 57 1.67 7.43 -27.15
CA GLN A 57 1.16 8.47 -28.05
C GLN A 57 0.14 9.40 -27.37
N ARG A 58 -0.67 8.90 -26.44
CA ARG A 58 -1.63 9.75 -25.69
C ARG A 58 -0.94 10.71 -24.71
N HIS A 59 0.26 10.38 -24.29
CA HIS A 59 1.04 11.20 -23.36
C HIS A 59 2.07 12.07 -24.07
N ASP A 60 2.38 11.77 -25.34
CA ASP A 60 3.26 12.59 -26.16
C ASP A 60 2.63 13.96 -26.41
N VAL A 61 3.43 15.01 -26.33
CA VAL A 61 3.01 16.40 -26.59
C VAL A 61 1.84 16.86 -25.68
N MET A 62 1.68 16.26 -24.51
CA MET A 62 0.65 16.68 -23.57
C MET A 62 0.97 18.07 -23.03
N THR A 63 0.03 19.00 -23.17
CA THR A 63 0.15 20.34 -22.60
C THR A 63 -0.92 20.58 -21.53
N ALA A 64 -0.61 21.43 -20.57
CA ALA A 64 -1.55 21.85 -19.51
C ALA A 64 -1.60 23.37 -19.43
N ARG A 65 -2.71 23.90 -18.87
CA ARG A 65 -2.88 25.30 -18.47
C ARG A 65 -3.42 25.35 -17.06
N VAL A 66 -2.97 26.30 -16.29
CA VAL A 66 -3.54 26.59 -14.98
C VAL A 66 -4.58 27.68 -15.14
N THR A 67 -5.76 27.46 -14.57
CA THR A 67 -6.84 28.48 -14.56
C THR A 67 -7.04 28.95 -13.11
N ASP A 68 -6.89 30.24 -12.89
CA ASP A 68 -7.15 30.90 -11.61
C ASP A 68 -8.05 32.08 -11.84
N ASN A 69 -9.16 32.16 -11.08
CA ASN A 69 -10.14 33.24 -11.15
C ASN A 69 -10.58 33.61 -12.58
N GLY A 70 -10.75 32.61 -13.45
CA GLY A 70 -11.17 32.80 -14.84
C GLY A 70 -10.04 33.17 -15.82
N THR A 71 -8.82 33.41 -15.34
CA THR A 71 -7.65 33.68 -16.18
C THR A 71 -6.86 32.39 -16.39
N ALA A 72 -6.61 32.02 -17.65
CA ALA A 72 -5.80 30.83 -18.01
C ALA A 72 -4.35 31.25 -18.29
N SER A 73 -3.40 30.48 -17.76
CA SER A 73 -1.98 30.64 -18.08
C SER A 73 -1.69 30.27 -19.55
N GLU A 74 -0.48 30.60 -20.01
CA GLU A 74 0.05 29.99 -21.24
C GLU A 74 0.16 28.47 -21.09
N ALA A 75 0.06 27.77 -22.23
CA ALA A 75 0.21 26.33 -22.25
C ALA A 75 1.66 25.93 -21.98
N PHE A 76 1.87 24.98 -21.09
CA PHE A 76 3.20 24.38 -20.84
C PHE A 76 3.17 22.89 -21.09
N THR A 77 4.32 22.33 -21.50
CA THR A 77 4.46 20.90 -21.79
C THR A 77 4.54 20.10 -20.50
N VAL A 78 3.80 18.99 -20.43
CA VAL A 78 3.83 18.04 -19.32
C VAL A 78 4.63 16.81 -19.75
N THR A 79 5.81 16.62 -19.18
CA THR A 79 6.77 15.56 -19.57
C THR A 79 6.58 14.26 -18.82
N ASN A 80 6.06 14.30 -17.58
CA ASN A 80 5.88 13.15 -16.71
C ASN A 80 4.43 13.01 -16.27
N GLY A 81 4.13 11.89 -15.61
CA GLY A 81 2.83 11.64 -15.00
C GLY A 81 1.77 11.11 -15.97
N VAL A 82 0.72 10.59 -15.37
CA VAL A 82 -0.52 10.17 -16.03
C VAL A 82 -1.66 11.07 -15.53
N LYS A 83 -2.52 11.51 -16.45
CA LYS A 83 -3.60 12.45 -16.10
C LYS A 83 -4.55 11.84 -15.07
N GLN A 84 -4.51 12.33 -13.83
CA GLN A 84 -5.46 11.96 -12.80
C GLN A 84 -6.90 12.25 -13.27
N GLY A 85 -7.83 11.36 -12.96
CA GLY A 85 -9.24 11.46 -13.40
C GLY A 85 -9.52 10.91 -14.80
N CYS A 86 -8.53 10.43 -15.57
CA CYS A 86 -8.81 9.67 -16.79
C CYS A 86 -9.04 8.19 -16.45
N ILE A 87 -9.81 7.49 -17.30
CA ILE A 87 -10.20 6.08 -17.09
C ILE A 87 -8.97 5.14 -17.04
N LEU A 88 -7.91 5.45 -17.77
CA LEU A 88 -6.71 4.61 -17.86
C LEU A 88 -5.71 4.82 -16.72
N ALA A 89 -5.66 6.03 -16.11
CA ALA A 89 -4.63 6.35 -15.12
C ALA A 89 -4.61 5.40 -13.91
N PRO A 90 -5.76 5.02 -13.29
CA PRO A 90 -5.75 4.08 -12.18
C PRO A 90 -5.21 2.70 -12.59
N ALA A 91 -5.58 2.20 -13.78
CA ALA A 91 -5.12 0.91 -14.27
C ALA A 91 -3.61 0.91 -14.58
N LEU A 92 -3.13 1.94 -15.26
CA LEU A 92 -1.70 2.11 -15.59
C LEU A 92 -0.86 2.26 -14.33
N PHE A 93 -1.35 3.06 -13.37
CA PHE A 93 -0.69 3.22 -12.08
C PHE A 93 -0.66 1.91 -11.29
N SER A 94 -1.79 1.21 -11.19
CA SER A 94 -1.87 -0.08 -10.48
C SER A 94 -0.92 -1.12 -11.10
N LEU A 95 -0.79 -1.16 -12.43
CA LEU A 95 0.14 -2.03 -13.12
C LEU A 95 1.60 -1.73 -12.73
N MET A 96 1.98 -0.47 -12.81
CA MET A 96 3.32 -0.01 -12.43
C MET A 96 3.60 -0.25 -10.95
N PHE A 97 2.64 0.09 -10.10
CA PHE A 97 2.78 -0.03 -8.66
C PHE A 97 2.78 -1.48 -8.17
N SER A 98 2.15 -2.40 -8.91
CA SER A 98 2.26 -3.86 -8.66
C SER A 98 3.63 -4.40 -9.08
N ALA A 99 4.23 -3.85 -10.15
CA ALA A 99 5.54 -4.27 -10.63
C ALA A 99 6.67 -3.94 -9.66
N MET A 100 6.58 -2.78 -9.01
CA MET A 100 7.62 -2.27 -8.13
C MET A 100 7.90 -3.20 -6.94
N PRO A 101 6.92 -3.64 -6.14
CA PRO A 101 7.16 -4.58 -5.05
C PRO A 101 7.60 -5.96 -5.56
N MET A 102 7.04 -6.45 -6.66
CA MET A 102 7.46 -7.72 -7.27
C MET A 102 8.94 -7.73 -7.63
N ASP A 103 9.48 -6.60 -8.09
CA ASP A 103 10.89 -6.46 -8.40
C ASP A 103 11.74 -6.25 -7.13
N ALA A 104 11.26 -5.43 -6.20
CA ALA A 104 11.93 -5.11 -4.93
C ALA A 104 12.05 -6.32 -3.98
N TYR A 105 11.04 -7.19 -3.95
CA TYR A 105 10.99 -8.35 -3.05
C TYR A 105 11.31 -9.69 -3.73
N ARG A 106 11.81 -9.68 -4.97
CA ARG A 106 12.03 -10.90 -5.78
C ARG A 106 12.80 -11.98 -5.05
N ASP A 107 13.86 -11.62 -4.35
CA ASP A 107 14.79 -12.55 -3.67
C ASP A 107 14.69 -12.47 -2.15
N GLU A 108 13.66 -11.79 -1.62
CA GLU A 108 13.51 -11.51 -0.20
C GLU A 108 12.33 -12.27 0.41
N GLN A 109 12.52 -12.71 1.66
CA GLN A 109 11.47 -13.41 2.42
C GLN A 109 10.86 -12.55 3.53
N THR A 110 11.06 -11.22 3.48
CA THR A 110 10.39 -10.31 4.40
C THR A 110 8.89 -10.35 4.14
N GLY A 111 8.09 -10.35 5.20
CA GLY A 111 6.64 -10.39 5.07
C GLY A 111 5.99 -11.44 5.98
N ILE A 112 4.73 -11.66 5.76
CA ILE A 112 3.90 -12.52 6.58
C ILE A 112 3.66 -13.84 5.87
N ARG A 113 4.09 -14.95 6.47
CA ARG A 113 3.82 -16.29 5.96
C ARG A 113 2.42 -16.75 6.37
N ILE A 114 1.58 -16.98 5.39
CA ILE A 114 0.21 -17.48 5.59
C ILE A 114 0.14 -18.90 5.06
N ALA A 115 -0.17 -19.84 5.96
CA ALA A 115 -0.48 -21.21 5.59
C ALA A 115 -1.99 -21.36 5.36
N TYR A 116 -2.39 -21.97 4.26
CA TYR A 116 -3.78 -22.21 3.93
C TYR A 116 -3.98 -23.60 3.31
N ARG A 117 -5.21 -24.10 3.39
CA ARG A 117 -5.58 -25.36 2.76
C ARG A 117 -6.00 -25.15 1.31
N THR A 118 -5.51 -26.03 0.44
CA THR A 118 -5.83 -26.00 -1.01
C THR A 118 -7.15 -26.70 -1.34
N ASP A 119 -7.77 -27.40 -0.38
CA ASP A 119 -9.02 -28.13 -0.55
C ASP A 119 -10.28 -27.33 -0.12
N GLY A 120 -10.14 -26.05 0.17
CA GLY A 120 -11.25 -25.15 0.55
C GLY A 120 -11.74 -25.28 2.00
N HIS A 121 -11.16 -26.16 2.81
CA HIS A 121 -11.50 -26.28 4.22
C HIS A 121 -10.70 -25.30 5.09
N LEU A 122 -11.25 -24.93 6.24
CA LEU A 122 -10.56 -24.08 7.21
C LEU A 122 -9.30 -24.75 7.74
N LEU A 123 -8.22 -23.97 7.85
CA LEU A 123 -6.99 -24.43 8.45
C LEU A 123 -7.14 -24.53 9.96
N ASN A 124 -7.03 -25.74 10.51
CA ASN A 124 -6.94 -25.96 11.96
C ASN A 124 -5.50 -26.29 12.33
N SER A 125 -4.78 -25.32 12.87
CA SER A 125 -3.36 -25.47 13.23
C SER A 125 -3.08 -26.54 14.28
N ARG A 126 -4.07 -26.90 15.11
CA ARG A 126 -3.95 -27.98 16.13
C ARG A 126 -4.09 -29.39 15.55
N ARG A 127 -4.62 -29.53 14.32
CA ARG A 127 -4.89 -30.82 13.64
C ARG A 127 -4.17 -30.93 12.29
N MET A 128 -3.08 -30.22 12.09
CA MET A 128 -2.30 -30.27 10.84
C MET A 128 -1.55 -31.60 10.69
N GLN A 129 -2.26 -32.63 10.23
CA GLN A 129 -1.66 -33.91 9.89
C GLN A 129 -1.64 -34.23 8.39
N ALA A 130 -1.99 -33.27 7.51
CA ALA A 130 -2.04 -33.49 6.07
C ALA A 130 -1.14 -32.47 5.33
N PRO A 131 0.19 -32.68 5.30
CA PRO A 131 1.14 -31.76 4.66
C PRO A 131 0.90 -31.58 3.15
N THR A 132 0.27 -32.54 2.48
CA THR A 132 -0.01 -32.50 1.04
C THR A 132 -1.14 -31.57 0.63
N ARG A 133 -1.93 -31.05 1.58
CA ARG A 133 -3.08 -30.15 1.32
C ARG A 133 -2.89 -28.76 1.89
N VAL A 134 -1.70 -28.42 2.33
CA VAL A 134 -1.35 -27.12 2.89
C VAL A 134 -0.37 -26.44 1.95
N SER A 135 -0.70 -25.24 1.54
CA SER A 135 0.20 -24.34 0.83
C SER A 135 0.55 -23.16 1.72
N THR A 136 1.71 -22.57 1.48
CA THR A 136 2.16 -21.37 2.20
C THR A 136 2.45 -20.27 1.19
N THR A 137 1.93 -19.09 1.43
CA THR A 137 2.28 -17.89 0.67
C THR A 137 2.83 -16.82 1.60
N THR A 138 3.68 -15.95 1.08
CA THR A 138 4.19 -14.79 1.81
C THR A 138 3.47 -13.55 1.31
N VAL A 139 2.88 -12.79 2.23
CA VAL A 139 2.25 -11.50 1.96
C VAL A 139 3.18 -10.41 2.48
N HIS A 140 3.76 -9.64 1.57
CA HIS A 140 4.67 -8.55 1.90
C HIS A 140 3.92 -7.25 2.15
N ASP A 141 2.89 -7.01 1.36
CA ASP A 141 2.16 -5.76 1.33
C ASP A 141 0.66 -5.95 1.05
N LEU A 142 -0.09 -4.91 1.32
CA LEU A 142 -1.46 -4.73 0.88
C LEU A 142 -1.49 -3.44 0.04
N LEU A 143 -1.81 -3.56 -1.24
CA LEU A 143 -1.81 -2.46 -2.20
C LEU A 143 -3.24 -2.12 -2.63
N PHE A 144 -3.56 -0.83 -2.70
CA PHE A 144 -4.80 -0.33 -3.28
C PHE A 144 -4.59 1.07 -3.86
N ALA A 145 -4.57 1.18 -5.17
CA ALA A 145 -4.16 2.40 -5.88
C ALA A 145 -2.78 2.87 -5.39
N ASP A 146 -2.69 4.03 -4.79
CA ASP A 146 -1.50 4.62 -4.19
C ASP A 146 -1.31 4.30 -2.69
N ASP A 147 -2.32 3.72 -2.04
CA ASP A 147 -2.23 3.28 -0.66
C ASP A 147 -1.45 1.96 -0.54
N CYS A 148 -0.41 1.96 0.26
CA CYS A 148 0.41 0.79 0.53
C CYS A 148 0.54 0.54 2.03
N ALA A 149 0.37 -0.71 2.45
CA ALA A 149 0.62 -1.16 3.81
C ALA A 149 1.61 -2.33 3.80
N LEU A 150 2.84 -2.09 4.24
CA LEU A 150 3.87 -3.11 4.40
C LEU A 150 3.69 -3.82 5.72
N ASN A 151 3.74 -5.15 5.72
CA ASN A 151 3.44 -5.96 6.90
C ASN A 151 4.57 -6.93 7.20
N THR A 152 5.01 -6.97 8.46
CA THR A 152 6.05 -7.90 8.93
C THR A 152 5.80 -8.32 10.39
N VAL A 153 6.57 -9.30 10.86
CA VAL A 153 6.47 -9.86 12.21
C VAL A 153 7.59 -9.40 13.15
N THR A 154 8.69 -8.90 12.61
CA THR A 154 9.82 -8.38 13.38
C THR A 154 10.12 -6.94 13.03
N GLU A 155 10.79 -6.27 13.93
CA GLU A 155 11.23 -4.89 13.72
C GLU A 155 12.34 -4.81 12.68
N GLU A 156 13.23 -5.76 12.63
CA GLU A 156 14.31 -5.85 11.67
C GLU A 156 13.77 -6.06 10.25
N ASP A 157 12.80 -6.97 10.09
CA ASP A 157 12.17 -7.22 8.79
C ASP A 157 11.39 -6.00 8.30
N MET A 158 10.77 -5.24 9.23
CA MET A 158 10.10 -4.00 8.87
C MET A 158 11.09 -2.97 8.32
N GLN A 159 12.26 -2.78 8.96
CA GLN A 159 13.28 -1.87 8.46
C GLN A 159 13.83 -2.34 7.10
N ARG A 160 14.05 -3.65 6.93
CA ARG A 160 14.50 -4.23 5.67
C ARG A 160 13.45 -4.01 4.58
N SER A 161 12.18 -4.31 4.84
CA SER A 161 11.07 -4.11 3.92
C SER A 161 10.94 -2.64 3.49
N MET A 162 11.07 -1.70 4.43
CA MET A 162 11.08 -0.26 4.13
C MET A 162 12.25 0.16 3.24
N ASN A 163 13.44 -0.39 3.48
CA ASN A 163 14.61 -0.08 2.65
C ASN A 163 14.43 -0.60 1.21
N LEU A 164 13.92 -1.81 1.05
CA LEU A 164 13.62 -2.40 -0.26
C LEU A 164 12.54 -1.60 -0.99
N PHE A 165 11.47 -1.24 -0.29
CA PHE A 165 10.39 -0.43 -0.85
C PHE A 165 10.90 0.97 -1.26
N ALA A 166 11.74 1.61 -0.45
CA ALA A 166 12.33 2.90 -0.77
C ALA A 166 13.26 2.82 -1.99
N ALA A 167 14.05 1.76 -2.11
CA ALA A 167 14.89 1.51 -3.29
C ALA A 167 14.02 1.29 -4.54
N GLY A 168 12.94 0.51 -4.42
CA GLY A 168 11.94 0.34 -5.47
C GLY A 168 11.34 1.67 -5.90
N CYS A 169 10.87 2.48 -4.95
CA CYS A 169 10.35 3.83 -5.23
C CYS A 169 11.36 4.69 -5.98
N ALA A 170 12.64 4.67 -5.58
CA ALA A 170 13.69 5.46 -6.25
C ALA A 170 13.88 5.04 -7.71
N ASN A 171 13.84 3.73 -8.01
CA ASN A 171 13.94 3.20 -9.39
C ASN A 171 12.78 3.68 -10.28
N PHE A 172 11.62 3.97 -9.68
CA PHE A 172 10.42 4.46 -10.38
C PHE A 172 10.23 5.99 -10.28
N VAL A 173 11.21 6.69 -9.71
CA VAL A 173 11.17 8.15 -9.47
C VAL A 173 9.99 8.54 -8.55
N LEU A 174 9.55 7.64 -7.69
CA LEU A 174 8.51 7.90 -6.71
C LEU A 174 9.12 8.37 -5.39
N THR A 175 8.46 9.30 -4.72
CA THR A 175 8.94 9.88 -3.46
C THR A 175 8.01 9.51 -2.31
N ILE A 176 8.57 8.90 -1.26
CA ILE A 176 7.84 8.58 -0.03
C ILE A 176 7.68 9.85 0.82
N SER A 177 6.44 10.15 1.20
CA SER A 177 6.12 11.23 2.13
C SER A 177 6.37 10.79 3.58
N THR A 178 7.56 11.05 4.11
CA THR A 178 7.91 10.69 5.50
C THR A 178 7.04 11.40 6.54
N ALA A 179 6.47 12.56 6.19
CA ALA A 179 5.58 13.31 7.07
C ALA A 179 4.22 12.62 7.28
N LYS A 180 3.74 11.89 6.27
CA LYS A 180 2.45 11.19 6.26
C LYS A 180 2.57 9.68 6.45
N THR A 181 3.74 9.10 6.13
CA THR A 181 4.02 7.69 6.36
C THR A 181 4.09 7.41 7.85
N VAL A 182 3.36 6.38 8.32
CA VAL A 182 3.29 6.03 9.74
C VAL A 182 3.51 4.54 9.96
N VAL A 183 4.07 4.21 11.10
CA VAL A 183 4.24 2.82 11.55
C VAL A 183 3.24 2.53 12.66
N MET A 184 2.53 1.43 12.55
CA MET A 184 1.67 0.88 13.59
C MET A 184 2.25 -0.45 14.05
N HIS A 185 2.49 -0.56 15.34
CA HIS A 185 2.89 -1.81 15.98
C HIS A 185 1.74 -2.36 16.81
N GLN A 186 1.37 -3.59 16.55
CA GLN A 186 0.41 -4.35 17.34
C GLN A 186 1.17 -5.43 18.12
N PRO A 187 1.37 -5.25 19.43
CA PRO A 187 1.99 -6.26 20.28
C PRO A 187 1.01 -7.41 20.57
N PRO A 188 1.51 -8.59 20.95
CA PRO A 188 0.68 -9.65 21.53
C PRO A 188 -0.07 -9.13 22.76
N PRO A 189 -1.26 -9.68 23.11
CA PRO A 189 -2.10 -9.19 24.19
C PRO A 189 -1.42 -9.11 25.57
N ILE A 190 -0.36 -9.89 25.79
CA ILE A 190 0.33 -10.03 27.10
C ILE A 190 1.56 -9.09 27.19
N VAL A 191 2.03 -8.54 26.07
CA VAL A 191 3.27 -7.75 26.01
C VAL A 191 2.95 -6.26 26.03
N LYS A 192 3.68 -5.50 26.85
CA LYS A 192 3.55 -4.03 26.86
C LYS A 192 4.06 -3.44 25.54
N TYR A 193 3.35 -2.43 25.07
CA TYR A 193 3.70 -1.66 23.88
C TYR A 193 5.08 -1.00 24.05
N ASN A 194 5.97 -1.27 23.10
CA ASN A 194 7.25 -0.56 22.96
C ASN A 194 7.21 0.32 21.71
N VAL A 195 7.66 1.56 21.85
CA VAL A 195 7.76 2.50 20.71
C VAL A 195 8.84 2.01 19.76
N THR A 196 8.46 1.68 18.55
CA THR A 196 9.40 1.29 17.49
C THR A 196 10.01 2.53 16.84
N ARG A 197 11.32 2.51 16.57
CA ARG A 197 12.02 3.58 15.84
C ARG A 197 12.37 3.07 14.45
N LYS A 198 11.72 3.60 13.41
CA LYS A 198 11.95 3.25 12.01
C LYS A 198 12.28 4.45 11.18
N ASN A 199 13.11 4.26 10.18
CA ASN A 199 13.60 5.33 9.32
C ASN A 199 13.31 5.01 7.85
N VAL A 200 13.08 6.06 7.07
CA VAL A 200 13.17 6.04 5.61
C VAL A 200 14.28 6.98 5.21
N ASN A 201 15.31 6.47 4.53
CA ASN A 201 16.47 7.29 4.13
C ASN A 201 16.99 8.20 5.27
N VAL A 202 17.22 7.61 6.46
CA VAL A 202 17.68 8.32 7.68
C VAL A 202 16.59 9.14 8.40
N THR A 203 15.44 9.41 7.79
CA THR A 203 14.36 10.18 8.43
C THR A 203 13.48 9.27 9.29
N PRO A 204 13.30 9.56 10.60
CA PRO A 204 12.48 8.74 11.49
C PRO A 204 11.00 8.84 11.14
N LEU A 205 10.32 7.68 11.09
CA LEU A 205 8.88 7.59 10.87
C LEU A 205 8.11 7.81 12.19
N LYS A 206 6.89 8.32 12.05
CA LYS A 206 5.98 8.51 13.17
C LYS A 206 5.33 7.17 13.56
N ASN A 207 5.24 6.90 14.86
CA ASN A 207 4.43 5.81 15.36
C ASN A 207 3.00 6.31 15.56
N ALA A 208 2.02 5.49 15.14
CA ALA A 208 0.60 5.77 15.30
C ALA A 208 -0.08 4.64 16.08
N GLU A 209 -0.85 4.99 17.11
CA GLU A 209 -1.75 4.06 17.80
C GLU A 209 -3.05 3.88 17.02
N THR A 210 -3.44 4.90 16.26
CA THR A 210 -4.61 4.91 15.40
C THR A 210 -4.26 5.54 14.06
N PHE A 211 -4.74 4.95 12.98
CA PHE A 211 -4.52 5.45 11.63
C PHE A 211 -5.80 5.37 10.79
N ALA A 212 -6.12 6.45 10.09
CA ALA A 212 -7.23 6.46 9.13
C ALA A 212 -6.75 5.86 7.80
N TYR A 213 -7.24 4.68 7.46
CA TYR A 213 -6.87 3.95 6.25
C TYR A 213 -8.11 3.64 5.41
N LEU A 214 -8.12 4.10 4.16
CA LEU A 214 -9.23 3.89 3.21
C LEU A 214 -10.63 4.24 3.81
N GLY A 215 -10.69 5.34 4.56
CA GLY A 215 -11.94 5.80 5.20
C GLY A 215 -12.32 5.11 6.50
N SER A 216 -11.60 4.06 6.92
CA SER A 216 -11.75 3.37 8.20
C SER A 216 -10.63 3.77 9.16
N THR A 217 -10.90 3.72 10.47
CA THR A 217 -9.88 3.94 11.49
C THR A 217 -9.36 2.60 11.98
N LEU A 218 -8.09 2.31 11.69
CA LEU A 218 -7.38 1.19 12.29
C LEU A 218 -6.78 1.64 13.62
N SER A 219 -6.93 0.84 14.67
CA SER A 219 -6.39 1.12 16.01
C SER A 219 -5.53 -0.05 16.47
N GLY A 220 -4.40 0.21 17.11
CA GLY A 220 -3.57 -0.83 17.76
C GLY A 220 -4.35 -1.63 18.81
N ASN A 221 -5.36 -1.02 19.44
CA ASN A 221 -6.31 -1.69 20.33
C ASN A 221 -7.54 -2.11 19.51
N THR A 222 -7.74 -3.40 19.35
CA THR A 222 -8.77 -4.06 18.50
C THR A 222 -10.20 -3.94 19.04
N ARG A 223 -10.67 -2.78 19.35
CA ARG A 223 -12.09 -2.59 19.68
C ARG A 223 -12.86 -2.18 18.43
N ILE A 224 -13.50 -3.15 17.79
CA ILE A 224 -14.44 -2.97 16.68
C ILE A 224 -15.50 -1.91 17.02
N ASN A 225 -15.94 -1.87 18.27
CA ASN A 225 -16.95 -0.93 18.78
C ASN A 225 -16.53 0.54 18.61
N ASP A 226 -15.24 0.87 18.70
CA ASP A 226 -14.76 2.26 18.57
C ASP A 226 -14.81 2.73 17.10
N GLU A 227 -14.63 1.84 16.14
CA GLU A 227 -14.76 2.16 14.71
C GLU A 227 -16.24 2.37 14.34
N ASP A 228 -17.13 1.48 14.80
CA ASP A 228 -18.56 1.58 14.56
C ASP A 228 -19.14 2.87 15.16
N ALA A 229 -18.74 3.22 16.37
CA ALA A 229 -19.14 4.47 17.01
C ALA A 229 -18.69 5.71 16.20
N LYS A 230 -17.46 5.71 15.67
CA LYS A 230 -16.94 6.79 14.82
C LYS A 230 -17.67 6.86 13.48
N ARG A 231 -18.01 5.73 12.85
CA ARG A 231 -18.79 5.68 11.61
C ARG A 231 -20.19 6.21 11.80
N ILE A 232 -20.86 5.80 12.85
CA ILE A 232 -22.21 6.28 13.23
C ILE A 232 -22.16 7.79 13.47
N SER A 233 -21.16 8.28 14.21
CA SER A 233 -21.00 9.72 14.47
C SER A 233 -20.80 10.52 13.20
N LYS A 234 -19.92 10.05 12.27
CA LYS A 234 -19.72 10.71 10.97
C LYS A 234 -20.99 10.71 10.11
N ALA A 235 -21.73 9.60 10.08
CA ALA A 235 -22.98 9.50 9.35
C ALA A 235 -24.04 10.46 9.92
N SER A 236 -24.18 10.52 11.25
CA SER A 236 -25.07 11.48 11.92
C SER A 236 -24.71 12.94 11.65
N GLN A 237 -23.40 13.29 11.65
CA GLN A 237 -22.94 14.62 11.31
C GLN A 237 -23.21 14.98 9.85
N ALA A 238 -23.10 14.03 8.92
CA ALA A 238 -23.39 14.25 7.51
C ALA A 238 -24.90 14.50 7.29
N LEU A 239 -25.77 13.70 7.96
CA LEU A 239 -27.22 13.88 7.92
C LEU A 239 -27.69 15.19 8.58
N GLY A 240 -27.02 15.63 9.64
CA GLY A 240 -27.37 16.89 10.32
C GLY A 240 -26.92 18.17 9.56
N ARG A 241 -26.22 18.03 8.43
CA ARG A 241 -25.80 19.14 7.55
C ARG A 241 -26.68 19.27 6.30
N LEU A 242 -27.61 18.35 6.09
CA LEU A 242 -28.67 18.39 5.07
C LEU A 242 -29.92 19.06 5.61
#